data_a160efc928bd24c95c71f1e1d8998a5a
#
_entry.id   a160efc928bd24c95c71f1e1d8998a5a
#
_cell.length_a   1.000
_cell.length_b   1.000
_cell.length_c   1.000
_cell.angle_alpha   90.00
_cell.angle_beta   90.00
_cell.angle_gamma   90.00
#
_symmetry.space_group_name_H-M   'P 1'
#
loop_
_entity.id
_entity.type
_entity.pdbx_description
1 polymer ?
#
loop_
_entity_poly.entity_id
_entity_poly.type
_entity_poly.pdbx_seq_one_letter_code
_entity_poly.pdbx_strand_id
1 'polypeptide(L)'
;MDRYVTDIKNGCYQNPVLPMDFSDPDAIRVGEDYYLISSSFTYLPGVPVLHSKDLVHWERIGNCVERLPFDRYAQPAHGCGTWAPALRYHAGRFYAFIPLPDEGIFYTEATDLSLIHI
;
A
#
# COMPACT_ATOMS: atom_id res chain seq x y z
N MET A 1 -6.84 15.75 -12.81
CA MET A 1 -5.62 16.56 -12.67
C MET A 1 -4.51 15.94 -13.49
N ASP A 2 -4.05 16.62 -14.52
CA ASP A 2 -3.12 16.05 -15.51
C ASP A 2 -1.65 16.38 -15.22
N ARG A 3 -1.37 16.83 -14.01
CA ARG A 3 -0.03 17.27 -13.60
C ARG A 3 1.01 16.15 -13.67
N TYR A 4 0.55 14.91 -13.55
CA TYR A 4 1.42 13.73 -13.51
C TYR A 4 0.97 12.71 -14.55
N VAL A 5 1.03 13.11 -15.82
CA VAL A 5 0.71 12.20 -16.92
C VAL A 5 1.89 11.27 -17.13
N THR A 6 1.72 10.01 -16.77
CA THR A 6 2.74 8.97 -16.94
C THR A 6 2.56 8.19 -18.23
N ASP A 7 1.34 8.07 -18.72
CA ASP A 7 1.02 7.41 -19.99
C ASP A 7 1.14 8.42 -21.13
N ILE A 8 2.11 8.24 -22.02
CA ILE A 8 2.33 9.09 -23.19
C ILE A 8 1.69 8.55 -24.46
N LYS A 9 0.82 7.55 -24.33
CA LYS A 9 -0.14 7.11 -25.34
C LYS A 9 0.40 6.48 -26.62
N ASN A 10 1.58 5.97 -26.68
CA ASN A 10 2.13 5.26 -27.85
C ASN A 10 2.84 3.97 -27.48
N GLY A 11 2.28 3.25 -26.52
CA GLY A 11 2.89 2.04 -25.99
C GLY A 11 4.04 2.30 -25.03
N CYS A 12 4.23 3.56 -24.64
CA CYS A 12 5.27 3.99 -23.73
C CYS A 12 4.68 4.66 -22.49
N TYR A 13 5.48 4.73 -21.44
CA TYR A 13 5.14 5.48 -20.23
C TYR A 13 6.37 6.22 -19.72
N GLN A 14 6.16 7.17 -18.85
CA GLN A 14 7.22 7.96 -18.24
C GLN A 14 7.26 7.74 -16.73
N ASN A 15 8.44 7.46 -16.20
CA ASN A 15 8.67 7.40 -14.76
C ASN A 15 8.75 8.80 -14.15
N PRO A 16 8.34 8.96 -12.90
CA PRO A 16 7.75 7.94 -12.02
C PRO A 16 6.28 7.66 -12.35
N VAL A 17 5.86 6.39 -12.28
CA VAL A 17 4.45 6.01 -12.46
C VAL A 17 3.58 6.40 -11.26
N LEU A 18 4.21 6.59 -10.11
CA LEU A 18 3.59 7.07 -8.86
C LEU A 18 4.42 8.25 -8.34
N PRO A 19 4.14 9.49 -8.79
CA PRO A 19 4.96 10.66 -8.40
C PRO A 19 4.55 11.21 -7.02
N MET A 20 4.45 10.34 -6.04
CA MET A 20 4.05 10.64 -4.66
C MET A 20 4.85 9.77 -3.70
N ASP A 21 4.66 10.00 -2.40
CA ASP A 21 5.34 9.24 -1.35
C ASP A 21 4.68 7.86 -1.16
N PHE A 22 5.14 6.88 -1.93
CA PHE A 22 4.81 5.47 -1.79
C PHE A 22 6.12 4.69 -1.66
N SER A 23 6.80 4.89 -0.54
CA SER A 23 8.11 4.28 -0.29
C SER A 23 8.00 2.81 0.09
N ASP A 24 9.09 2.08 -0.14
CA ASP A 24 9.21 0.66 0.18
C ASP A 24 8.01 -0.17 -0.32
N PRO A 25 7.62 -0.03 -1.60
CA PRO A 25 6.45 -0.72 -2.11
C PRO A 25 6.71 -2.21 -2.29
N ASP A 26 5.67 -3.01 -2.07
CA ASP A 26 5.62 -4.39 -2.48
C ASP A 26 4.39 -4.61 -3.36
N ALA A 27 4.56 -5.26 -4.50
CA ALA A 27 3.51 -5.46 -5.48
C ALA A 27 3.38 -6.92 -5.86
N ILE A 28 2.14 -7.37 -6.06
CA ILE A 28 1.83 -8.71 -6.51
C ILE A 28 0.85 -8.67 -7.68
N ARG A 29 0.84 -9.76 -8.45
CA ARG A 29 -0.16 -9.99 -9.49
C ARG A 29 -1.09 -11.11 -9.07
N VAL A 30 -2.40 -10.88 -9.21
CA VAL A 30 -3.44 -11.89 -9.00
C VAL A 30 -4.37 -11.87 -10.22
N GLY A 31 -4.28 -12.90 -11.05
CA GLY A 31 -5.01 -12.92 -12.32
C GLY A 31 -4.55 -11.80 -13.26
N GLU A 32 -5.44 -10.89 -13.60
CA GLU A 32 -5.16 -9.72 -14.44
C GLU A 32 -4.96 -8.44 -13.63
N ASP A 33 -4.98 -8.54 -12.31
CA ASP A 33 -4.90 -7.42 -11.41
C ASP A 33 -3.54 -7.33 -10.75
N TYR A 34 -3.05 -6.10 -10.56
CA TYR A 34 -1.86 -5.80 -9.81
C TYR A 34 -2.24 -5.01 -8.56
N TYR A 35 -1.68 -5.39 -7.44
CA TYR A 35 -1.88 -4.73 -6.16
C TYR A 35 -0.55 -4.33 -5.58
N LEU A 36 -0.50 -3.14 -4.99
CA LEU A 36 0.68 -2.58 -4.38
C LEU A 36 0.33 -2.02 -3.01
N ILE A 37 1.18 -2.31 -2.03
CA ILE A 37 1.13 -1.66 -0.71
C ILE A 37 2.48 -1.00 -0.44
N SER A 38 2.47 0.02 0.40
CA SER A 38 3.70 0.74 0.74
C SER A 38 3.74 1.14 2.21
N SER A 39 4.92 1.56 2.67
CA SER A 39 5.06 2.19 3.97
C SER A 39 4.31 3.52 4.01
N SER A 40 3.95 3.97 5.20
CA SER A 40 3.36 5.30 5.39
C SER A 40 3.96 6.06 6.58
N PHE A 41 4.85 5.40 7.32
CA PHE A 41 5.58 6.00 8.46
C PHE A 41 4.68 6.76 9.43
N THR A 42 4.71 8.09 9.32
CA THR A 42 3.96 8.99 10.20
C THR A 42 2.46 9.04 9.92
N TYR A 43 2.05 8.70 8.70
CA TYR A 43 0.68 8.95 8.24
C TYR A 43 -0.28 7.81 8.53
N LEU A 44 -1.49 8.18 8.99
CA LEU A 44 -2.64 7.30 9.12
C LEU A 44 -3.83 7.91 8.38
N PRO A 45 -4.69 7.11 7.74
CA PRO A 45 -4.64 5.64 7.64
C PRO A 45 -3.36 5.16 6.95
N GLY A 46 -2.78 4.09 7.48
CA GLY A 46 -1.49 3.57 7.03
C GLY A 46 -1.58 2.42 6.04
N VAL A 47 -0.44 2.14 5.40
CA VAL A 47 -0.28 1.09 4.40
C VAL A 47 -1.32 1.26 3.29
N PRO A 48 -1.16 2.27 2.44
CA PRO A 48 -2.07 2.48 1.31
C PRO A 48 -2.06 1.27 0.38
N VAL A 49 -3.24 0.97 -0.16
CA VAL A 49 -3.44 -0.11 -1.14
C VAL A 49 -3.78 0.51 -2.47
N LEU A 50 -3.01 0.15 -3.48
CA LEU A 50 -3.18 0.60 -4.86
C LEU A 50 -3.48 -0.58 -5.77
N HIS A 51 -4.27 -0.34 -6.80
CA HIS A 51 -4.65 -1.32 -7.80
C HIS A 51 -4.32 -0.81 -9.20
N SER A 52 -3.89 -1.70 -10.08
CA SER A 52 -3.62 -1.42 -11.47
C SER A 52 -3.94 -2.64 -12.36
N LYS A 53 -4.23 -2.38 -13.62
CA LYS A 53 -4.36 -3.41 -14.66
C LYS A 53 -3.12 -3.50 -15.55
N ASP A 54 -2.22 -2.54 -15.48
CA ASP A 54 -1.10 -2.39 -16.43
C ASP A 54 0.23 -1.96 -15.81
N LEU A 55 0.29 -1.77 -14.49
CA LEU A 55 1.46 -1.28 -13.74
C LEU A 55 1.82 0.20 -14.01
N VAL A 56 1.04 0.87 -14.83
CA VAL A 56 1.24 2.30 -15.16
C VAL A 56 0.16 3.17 -14.54
N HIS A 57 -1.09 2.77 -14.71
CA HIS A 57 -2.25 3.47 -14.16
C HIS A 57 -2.64 2.84 -12.83
N TRP A 58 -2.45 3.60 -11.75
CA TRP A 58 -2.72 3.15 -10.38
C TRP A 58 -3.87 3.92 -9.75
N GLU A 59 -4.70 3.21 -9.04
CA GLU A 59 -5.82 3.75 -8.28
C GLU A 59 -5.68 3.34 -6.82
N ARG A 60 -5.83 4.28 -5.90
CA ARG A 60 -5.87 3.97 -4.47
C ARG A 60 -7.24 3.41 -4.12
N ILE A 61 -7.28 2.20 -3.57
CA ILE A 61 -8.53 1.52 -3.24
C ILE A 61 -8.78 1.39 -1.73
N GLY A 62 -7.79 1.68 -0.90
CA GLY A 62 -7.95 1.61 0.54
C GLY A 62 -6.64 1.70 1.30
N ASN A 63 -6.68 1.29 2.56
CA ASN A 63 -5.53 1.18 3.45
C ASN A 63 -5.65 -0.08 4.29
N CYS A 64 -4.52 -0.71 4.59
CA CYS A 64 -4.52 -1.87 5.48
C CYS A 64 -4.72 -1.50 6.95
N VAL A 65 -4.36 -0.28 7.34
CA VAL A 65 -4.38 0.16 8.74
C VAL A 65 -5.14 1.46 8.85
N GLU A 66 -6.31 1.45 9.50
CA GLU A 66 -7.04 2.68 9.79
C GLU A 66 -6.42 3.42 10.97
N ARG A 67 -6.08 2.67 12.02
CA ARG A 67 -5.38 3.19 13.20
C ARG A 67 -4.55 2.08 13.84
N LEU A 68 -3.54 2.46 14.56
CA LEU A 68 -2.71 1.51 15.31
C LEU A 68 -3.32 1.31 16.71
N PRO A 69 -3.33 0.06 17.23
CA PRO A 69 -3.98 -0.27 18.49
C PRO A 69 -3.13 0.08 19.74
N PHE A 70 -2.27 1.07 19.62
CA PHE A 70 -1.37 1.50 20.71
C PHE A 70 -1.54 2.99 20.95
N ASP A 71 -1.71 3.40 22.19
CA ASP A 71 -2.00 4.78 22.58
C ASP A 71 -0.95 5.78 22.09
N ARG A 72 0.32 5.37 22.00
CA ARG A 72 1.40 6.25 21.53
C ARG A 72 1.24 6.72 20.09
N TYR A 73 0.41 6.06 19.29
CA TYR A 73 0.11 6.45 17.91
C TYR A 73 -1.15 7.31 17.79
N ALA A 74 -1.78 7.66 18.89
CA ALA A 74 -2.91 8.61 18.92
C ALA A 74 -2.46 10.03 18.54
N GLN A 75 -1.14 10.30 18.65
CA GLN A 75 -0.50 11.53 18.20
C GLN A 75 0.52 11.21 17.11
N PRO A 76 0.86 12.19 16.25
CA PRO A 76 1.90 11.98 15.24
C PRO A 76 3.22 11.53 15.86
N ALA A 77 3.74 10.41 15.34
CA ALA A 77 5.01 9.82 15.79
C ALA A 77 5.93 9.67 14.57
N HIS A 78 6.72 10.69 14.30
CA HIS A 78 7.55 10.77 13.10
C HIS A 78 8.45 9.54 12.93
N GLY A 79 8.33 8.87 11.79
CA GLY A 79 9.12 7.71 11.45
C GLY A 79 8.79 6.44 12.22
N CYS A 80 7.79 6.46 13.08
CA CYS A 80 7.49 5.35 14.01
C CYS A 80 6.21 4.58 13.67
N GLY A 81 5.54 4.89 12.57
CA GLY A 81 4.31 4.20 12.15
C GLY A 81 4.60 2.91 11.39
N THR A 82 3.91 2.71 10.29
CA THR A 82 4.05 1.49 9.47
C THR A 82 5.23 1.58 8.53
N TRP A 83 6.14 0.61 8.60
CA TRP A 83 7.32 0.53 7.76
C TRP A 83 7.06 -0.35 6.53
N ALA A 84 8.12 -0.81 5.86
CA ALA A 84 8.06 -1.55 4.61
C ALA A 84 7.20 -2.82 4.73
N PRO A 85 5.99 -2.85 4.17
CA PRO A 85 5.12 -4.01 4.27
C PRO A 85 5.42 -5.05 3.20
N ALA A 86 4.91 -6.27 3.39
CA ALA A 86 4.95 -7.32 2.39
C ALA A 86 3.53 -7.83 2.11
N LEU A 87 3.20 -7.98 0.83
CA LEU A 87 1.89 -8.44 0.38
C LEU A 87 2.03 -9.82 -0.25
N ARG A 88 1.14 -10.74 0.13
CA ARG A 88 1.08 -12.09 -0.47
C ARG A 88 -0.37 -12.48 -0.72
N TYR A 89 -0.55 -13.39 -1.66
CA TYR A 89 -1.85 -13.98 -1.97
C TYR A 89 -1.73 -15.49 -1.94
N HIS A 90 -2.60 -16.14 -1.18
CA HIS A 90 -2.61 -17.59 -1.05
C HIS A 90 -4.01 -18.11 -0.73
N ALA A 91 -4.44 -19.16 -1.44
CA ALA A 91 -5.71 -19.84 -1.20
C ALA A 91 -6.92 -18.91 -1.14
N GLY A 92 -6.98 -17.94 -2.05
CA GLY A 92 -8.10 -16.98 -2.14
C GLY A 92 -8.05 -15.83 -1.15
N ARG A 93 -6.94 -15.65 -0.44
CA ARG A 93 -6.79 -14.58 0.56
C ARG A 93 -5.52 -13.76 0.34
N PHE A 94 -5.63 -12.49 0.59
CA PHE A 94 -4.50 -11.57 0.68
C PHE A 94 -3.99 -11.51 2.11
N TYR A 95 -2.67 -11.48 2.25
CA TYR A 95 -1.97 -11.32 3.53
C TYR A 95 -1.04 -10.13 3.43
N ALA A 96 -1.22 -9.14 4.30
CA ALA A 96 -0.31 -8.01 4.43
C ALA A 96 0.46 -8.13 5.74
N PHE A 97 1.78 -8.20 5.66
CA PHE A 97 2.68 -8.23 6.79
C PHE A 97 3.23 -6.83 6.99
N ILE A 98 3.04 -6.27 8.18
CA ILE A 98 3.27 -4.86 8.45
C ILE A 98 4.20 -4.72 9.65
N PRO A 99 5.46 -4.28 9.44
CA PRO A 99 6.36 -4.01 10.55
C PRO A 99 6.07 -2.64 11.17
N LEU A 100 5.99 -2.66 12.50
CA LEU A 100 6.03 -1.47 13.33
C LEU A 100 7.33 -1.55 14.13
N PRO A 101 8.30 -0.65 13.92
CA PRO A 101 9.66 -0.84 14.44
C PRO A 101 9.75 -1.03 15.94
N ASP A 102 8.84 -0.43 16.70
CA ASP A 102 8.85 -0.51 18.17
C ASP A 102 7.94 -1.60 18.72
N GLU A 103 7.13 -2.27 17.89
CA GLU A 103 6.12 -3.23 18.34
C GLU A 103 6.37 -4.64 17.82
N GLY A 104 6.82 -4.78 16.58
CA GLY A 104 7.01 -6.07 15.94
C GLY A 104 6.39 -6.13 14.54
N ILE A 105 6.21 -7.35 14.04
CA ILE A 105 5.60 -7.58 12.73
C ILE A 105 4.19 -8.10 12.96
N PHE A 106 3.22 -7.39 12.39
CA PHE A 106 1.81 -7.74 12.42
C PHE A 106 1.35 -8.20 11.06
N TYR A 107 0.25 -8.92 11.01
CA TYR A 107 -0.36 -9.23 9.72
C TYR A 107 -1.88 -9.01 9.78
N THR A 108 -2.44 -8.76 8.62
CA THR A 108 -3.88 -8.74 8.39
C THR A 108 -4.20 -9.54 7.14
N GLU A 109 -5.41 -10.05 7.05
CA GLU A 109 -5.86 -10.82 5.90
C GLU A 109 -7.25 -10.40 5.45
N ALA A 110 -7.52 -10.56 4.15
CA ALA A 110 -8.83 -10.33 3.56
C ALA A 110 -9.00 -11.09 2.26
N THR A 111 -10.24 -11.33 1.88
CA THR A 111 -10.57 -11.87 0.56
C THR A 111 -10.57 -10.79 -0.51
N ASP A 112 -10.74 -9.53 -0.11
CA ASP A 112 -10.74 -8.35 -0.96
C ASP A 112 -9.91 -7.25 -0.28
N LEU A 113 -8.91 -6.74 -0.97
CA LEU A 113 -8.00 -5.73 -0.42
C LEU A 113 -8.67 -4.38 -0.16
N SER A 114 -9.78 -4.07 -0.82
CA SER A 114 -10.56 -2.87 -0.51
C SER A 114 -11.23 -2.93 0.85
N LEU A 115 -11.34 -4.13 1.42
CA LEU A 115 -11.99 -4.40 2.70
C LEU A 115 -11.00 -4.79 3.80
N ILE A 116 -9.69 -4.68 3.54
CA ILE A 116 -8.68 -5.08 4.52
C ILE A 116 -8.53 -4.00 5.59
N HIS A 117 -8.70 -4.41 6.84
CA HIS A 117 -8.58 -3.52 8.02
C HIS A 117 -7.93 -4.27 9.17
N ILE A 118 -7.16 -3.56 9.96
CA ILE A 118 -6.68 -4.03 11.26
C ILE A 118 -7.55 -3.45 12.36
#